data_468cce6a3cb8e10e8cee78586bde2e96
#
_entry.id   468cce6a3cb8e10e8cee78586bde2e96
#
_cell.length_a   1.000
_cell.length_b   1.000
_cell.length_c   1.000
_cell.angle_alpha   90.00
_cell.angle_beta   90.00
_cell.angle_gamma   90.00
#
_symmetry.space_group_name_H-M   'P 1'
#
loop_
_entity.id
_entity.type
_entity.pdbx_description
1 polymer ?
#
loop_
_entity_poly.entity_id
_entity_poly.type
_entity_poly.pdbx_seq_one_letter_code
_entity_poly.pdbx_strand_id
1 'polypeptide(L)'
;MPYMKMICKAGKTKEIAKFYTYWLQPKGQKRRPRVNPTTEQQRKINDRHLVKRLTRLLNANFNGECWYVTFSYRKEDRPQDAKLLHKQEQKLLRDLRKVYKKEKRILKYIWTAEVGTRGAAHIHMVLSPIDARKIRDVWPYGYTTLKPMERNGQYRRLAEYFIKY
;
A
#
# COMPACT_ATOMS: atom_id res chain seq x y z
N MET A 1 0.56 -22.67 29.44
CA MET A 1 0.63 -21.79 28.25
C MET A 1 0.61 -20.36 28.71
N PRO A 2 1.60 -19.53 28.38
CA PRO A 2 1.55 -18.13 28.73
C PRO A 2 0.43 -17.42 27.94
N TYR A 3 -0.32 -16.59 28.66
CA TYR A 3 -1.37 -15.75 28.10
C TYR A 3 -0.78 -14.43 27.63
N MET A 4 -1.02 -14.09 26.37
CA MET A 4 -0.55 -12.87 25.76
C MET A 4 -1.71 -11.95 25.41
N LYS A 5 -1.57 -10.68 25.76
CA LYS A 5 -2.47 -9.61 25.32
C LYS A 5 -1.68 -8.62 24.48
N MET A 6 -2.04 -8.51 23.21
CA MET A 6 -1.46 -7.52 22.31
C MET A 6 -2.44 -6.38 22.08
N ILE A 7 -1.97 -5.14 22.23
CA ILE A 7 -2.75 -3.94 21.95
C ILE A 7 -2.01 -3.17 20.85
N CYS A 8 -2.70 -2.90 19.75
CA CYS A 8 -2.19 -2.07 18.64
C CYS A 8 -3.12 -0.87 18.46
N LYS A 9 -2.57 0.34 18.58
CA LYS A 9 -3.26 1.59 18.26
C LYS A 9 -2.74 2.09 16.90
N ALA A 10 -3.63 2.36 15.96
CA ALA A 10 -3.30 2.84 14.62
C ALA A 10 -4.33 3.88 14.16
N GLY A 11 -3.97 5.14 14.20
CA GLY A 11 -4.87 6.26 13.94
C GLY A 11 -6.09 6.22 14.88
N LYS A 12 -7.28 6.18 14.30
CA LYS A 12 -8.56 6.10 15.04
C LYS A 12 -8.91 4.69 15.52
N THR A 13 -8.09 3.67 15.20
CA THR A 13 -8.38 2.27 15.48
C THR A 13 -7.57 1.72 16.64
N LYS A 14 -8.18 0.83 17.43
CA LYS A 14 -7.54 0.07 18.50
C LYS A 14 -7.87 -1.40 18.31
N GLU A 15 -6.85 -2.22 18.07
CA GLU A 15 -6.98 -3.68 18.04
C GLU A 15 -6.53 -4.27 19.37
N ILE A 16 -7.29 -5.23 19.87
CA ILE A 16 -6.91 -6.02 21.06
C ILE A 16 -6.95 -7.48 20.64
N ALA A 17 -5.82 -8.17 20.72
CA ALA A 17 -5.73 -9.60 20.52
C ALA A 17 -5.31 -10.27 21.82
N LYS A 18 -6.02 -11.34 22.17
CA LYS A 18 -5.74 -12.18 23.34
C LYS A 18 -5.51 -13.59 22.82
N PHE A 19 -4.40 -14.21 23.19
CA PHE A 19 -4.07 -15.56 22.73
C PHE A 19 -3.08 -16.25 23.67
N TYR A 20 -3.11 -17.57 23.65
CA TYR A 20 -2.11 -18.39 24.32
C TYR A 20 -1.02 -18.74 23.33
N THR A 21 0.26 -18.68 23.74
CA THR A 21 1.38 -19.05 22.90
C THR A 21 2.51 -19.67 23.72
N TYR A 22 3.12 -20.69 23.19
CA TYR A 22 4.39 -21.21 23.70
C TYR A 22 5.60 -20.51 23.08
N TRP A 23 5.39 -19.73 22.01
CA TRP A 23 6.46 -19.05 21.30
C TRP A 23 6.73 -17.68 21.89
N LEU A 24 7.63 -17.64 22.84
CA LEU A 24 8.37 -16.43 23.17
C LEU A 24 9.65 -16.48 22.33
N GLN A 25 9.65 -15.85 21.15
CA GLN A 25 10.88 -15.78 20.36
C GLN A 25 11.94 -15.00 21.16
N PRO A 26 13.06 -15.64 21.55
CA PRO A 26 14.18 -14.91 22.14
C PRO A 26 14.67 -13.89 21.11
N LYS A 27 14.89 -12.64 21.55
CA LYS A 27 15.45 -11.60 20.71
C LYS A 27 16.82 -12.06 20.19
N GLY A 28 17.06 -11.94 18.87
CA GLY A 28 18.38 -12.18 18.28
C GLY A 28 18.60 -13.54 17.61
N GLN A 29 17.67 -14.49 17.65
CA GLN A 29 17.82 -15.72 16.88
C GLN A 29 17.61 -15.50 15.39
N LYS A 30 18.63 -15.84 14.57
CA LYS A 30 18.50 -15.85 13.11
C LYS A 30 17.51 -16.95 12.68
N ARG A 31 16.62 -16.63 11.75
CA ARG A 31 15.73 -17.65 11.14
C ARG A 31 16.57 -18.66 10.37
N ARG A 32 16.22 -19.94 10.47
CA ARG A 32 16.81 -20.99 9.63
C ARG A 32 16.52 -20.72 8.15
N PRO A 33 17.43 -21.09 7.22
CA PRO A 33 17.17 -21.03 5.79
C PRO A 33 15.88 -21.80 5.46
N ARG A 34 15.10 -21.27 4.52
CA ARG A 34 13.85 -21.90 4.12
C ARG A 34 14.15 -22.99 3.10
N VAL A 35 13.91 -24.24 3.44
CA VAL A 35 14.18 -25.41 2.59
C VAL A 35 12.96 -25.78 1.73
N ASN A 36 11.74 -25.64 2.27
CA ASN A 36 10.51 -26.06 1.59
C ASN A 36 9.72 -24.89 0.98
N PRO A 37 9.05 -25.08 -0.18
CA PRO A 37 8.13 -24.09 -0.73
C PRO A 37 6.97 -23.82 0.23
N THR A 38 6.38 -22.62 0.14
CA THR A 38 5.23 -22.27 0.97
C THR A 38 4.00 -23.04 0.50
N THR A 39 3.38 -23.80 1.40
CA THR A 39 2.08 -24.44 1.12
C THR A 39 1.01 -23.38 0.86
N GLU A 40 -0.06 -23.75 0.14
CA GLU A 40 -1.19 -22.84 -0.12
C GLU A 40 -1.86 -22.34 1.20
N GLN A 41 -2.01 -23.25 2.17
CA GLN A 41 -2.53 -22.88 3.49
C GLN A 41 -1.65 -21.83 4.19
N GLN A 42 -0.33 -22.02 4.15
CA GLN A 42 0.62 -21.07 4.73
C GLN A 42 0.60 -19.75 3.96
N ARG A 43 0.41 -19.77 2.64
CA ARG A 43 0.26 -18.56 1.82
C ARG A 43 -0.97 -17.75 2.26
N LYS A 44 -2.12 -18.39 2.41
CA LYS A 44 -3.35 -17.73 2.92
C LYS A 44 -3.16 -17.09 4.30
N ILE A 45 -2.40 -17.76 5.20
CA ILE A 45 -2.07 -17.20 6.51
C ILE A 45 -1.17 -15.98 6.38
N ASN A 46 -0.13 -16.05 5.53
CA ASN A 46 0.78 -14.94 5.29
C ASN A 46 0.05 -13.74 4.71
N ASP A 47 -0.86 -13.93 3.76
CA ASP A 47 -1.65 -12.86 3.14
C ASP A 47 -2.55 -12.16 4.18
N ARG A 48 -3.19 -12.92 5.07
CA ARG A 48 -3.95 -12.33 6.20
C ARG A 48 -3.06 -11.47 7.11
N HIS A 49 -1.82 -11.90 7.38
CA HIS A 49 -0.87 -11.13 8.17
C HIS A 49 -0.42 -9.87 7.44
N LEU A 50 -0.20 -9.94 6.12
CA LEU A 50 0.15 -8.79 5.28
C LEU A 50 -1.00 -7.77 5.25
N VAL A 51 -2.23 -8.21 5.00
CA VAL A 51 -3.43 -7.36 5.07
C VAL A 51 -3.52 -6.67 6.42
N LYS A 52 -3.38 -7.40 7.52
CA LYS A 52 -3.43 -6.83 8.87
C LYS A 52 -2.34 -5.78 9.09
N ARG A 53 -1.11 -6.06 8.66
CA ARG A 53 0.02 -5.11 8.76
C ARG A 53 -0.24 -3.86 7.93
N LEU A 54 -0.67 -4.03 6.67
CA LEU A 54 -0.96 -2.92 5.78
C LEU A 54 -2.13 -2.07 6.27
N THR A 55 -3.19 -2.71 6.80
CA THR A 55 -4.31 -2.00 7.44
C THR A 55 -3.82 -1.08 8.56
N ARG A 56 -2.95 -1.57 9.44
CA ARG A 56 -2.39 -0.76 10.53
C ARG A 56 -1.55 0.41 10.02
N LEU A 57 -0.74 0.18 8.97
CA LEU A 57 0.06 1.24 8.34
C LEU A 57 -0.84 2.31 7.70
N LEU A 58 -1.88 1.90 6.97
CA LEU A 58 -2.86 2.80 6.38
C LEU A 58 -3.58 3.62 7.47
N ASN A 59 -4.13 2.96 8.49
CA ASN A 59 -4.86 3.61 9.57
C ASN A 59 -3.99 4.59 10.38
N ALA A 60 -2.69 4.30 10.54
CA ALA A 60 -1.77 5.15 11.29
C ALA A 60 -1.28 6.38 10.52
N ASN A 61 -1.22 6.30 9.18
CA ASN A 61 -0.55 7.32 8.36
C ASN A 61 -1.48 8.13 7.47
N PHE A 62 -2.70 7.68 7.22
CA PHE A 62 -3.63 8.31 6.30
C PHE A 62 -4.98 8.59 6.96
N ASN A 63 -5.66 9.61 6.47
CA ASN A 63 -6.96 10.08 6.98
C ASN A 63 -7.83 10.57 5.81
N GLY A 64 -9.01 11.12 6.10
CA GLY A 64 -9.96 11.60 5.09
C GLY A 64 -9.49 12.79 4.23
N GLU A 65 -8.36 13.41 4.55
CA GLU A 65 -7.75 14.48 3.75
C GLU A 65 -6.76 13.92 2.70
N CYS A 66 -6.40 12.65 2.84
CA CYS A 66 -5.51 11.97 1.93
C CYS A 66 -6.22 11.53 0.65
N TRP A 67 -5.46 11.25 -0.41
CA TRP A 67 -5.98 10.87 -1.70
C TRP A 67 -5.78 9.40 -1.99
N TYR A 68 -6.83 8.73 -2.46
CA TYR A 68 -6.71 7.50 -3.24
C TYR A 68 -6.69 7.88 -4.71
N VAL A 69 -5.61 7.56 -5.39
CA VAL A 69 -5.33 7.96 -6.77
C VAL A 69 -5.18 6.74 -7.65
N THR A 70 -5.81 6.79 -8.82
CA THR A 70 -5.59 5.82 -9.90
C THR A 70 -5.00 6.53 -11.10
N PHE A 71 -3.80 6.16 -11.49
CA PHE A 71 -3.15 6.59 -12.71
C PHE A 71 -3.40 5.55 -13.81
N SER A 72 -4.04 5.96 -14.88
CA SER A 72 -4.40 5.10 -16.01
C SER A 72 -3.68 5.57 -17.26
N TYR A 73 -3.29 4.64 -18.12
CA TYR A 73 -2.63 4.95 -19.40
C TYR A 73 -3.63 5.18 -20.52
N ARG A 74 -3.35 6.12 -21.42
CA ARG A 74 -3.96 6.14 -22.74
C ARG A 74 -3.51 4.90 -23.53
N LYS A 75 -4.25 4.50 -24.53
CA LYS A 75 -3.95 3.28 -25.30
C LYS A 75 -2.54 3.32 -25.92
N GLU A 76 -2.16 4.46 -26.48
CA GLU A 76 -0.87 4.73 -27.12
C GLU A 76 0.31 4.82 -26.15
N ASP A 77 0.06 5.18 -24.89
CA ASP A 77 1.10 5.36 -23.87
C ASP A 77 1.32 4.13 -22.97
N ARG A 78 0.59 3.03 -23.24
CA ARG A 78 0.69 1.80 -22.44
C ARG A 78 2.09 1.23 -22.50
N PRO A 79 2.69 0.86 -21.37
CA PRO A 79 3.99 0.21 -21.35
C PRO A 79 3.91 -1.16 -22.03
N GLN A 80 4.84 -1.41 -22.94
CA GLN A 80 4.92 -2.66 -23.71
C GLN A 80 5.49 -3.81 -22.86
N ASP A 81 6.27 -3.48 -21.85
CA ASP A 81 6.91 -4.45 -20.97
C ASP A 81 6.98 -3.97 -19.50
N ALA A 82 7.31 -4.88 -18.60
CA ALA A 82 7.44 -4.60 -17.17
C ALA A 82 8.59 -3.63 -16.85
N LYS A 83 9.64 -3.57 -17.68
CA LYS A 83 10.79 -2.66 -17.47
C LYS A 83 10.38 -1.22 -17.73
N LEU A 84 9.61 -1.00 -18.81
CA LEU A 84 9.08 0.33 -19.13
C LEU A 84 8.08 0.79 -18.08
N LEU A 85 7.16 -0.10 -17.65
CA LEU A 85 6.24 0.18 -16.53
C LEU A 85 7.01 0.63 -15.29
N HIS A 86 7.98 -0.14 -14.86
CA HIS A 86 8.78 0.17 -13.68
C HIS A 86 9.54 1.50 -13.82
N LYS A 87 10.08 1.81 -14.99
CA LYS A 87 10.75 3.09 -15.26
C LYS A 87 9.79 4.28 -15.14
N GLN A 88 8.56 4.12 -15.64
CA GLN A 88 7.52 5.15 -15.54
C GLN A 88 7.03 5.34 -14.09
N GLU A 89 6.89 4.27 -13.32
CA GLU A 89 6.58 4.30 -11.88
C GLU A 89 7.67 5.05 -11.10
N GLN A 90 8.93 4.75 -11.35
CA GLN A 90 10.05 5.46 -10.72
C GLN A 90 10.05 6.96 -11.09
N LYS A 91 9.72 7.29 -12.35
CA LYS A 91 9.57 8.69 -12.78
C LYS A 91 8.44 9.38 -12.02
N LEU A 92 7.27 8.75 -11.94
CA LEU A 92 6.12 9.25 -11.16
C LEU A 92 6.51 9.56 -9.71
N LEU A 93 7.19 8.61 -9.04
CA LEU A 93 7.62 8.79 -7.64
C LEU A 93 8.64 9.92 -7.49
N ARG A 94 9.57 10.09 -8.45
CA ARG A 94 10.52 11.22 -8.44
C ARG A 94 9.81 12.56 -8.60
N ASP A 95 8.85 12.63 -9.51
CA ASP A 95 8.14 13.88 -9.79
C ASP A 95 7.18 14.24 -8.64
N LEU A 96 6.50 13.27 -8.03
CA LEU A 96 5.75 13.48 -6.78
C LEU A 96 6.64 14.00 -5.65
N ARG A 97 7.83 13.43 -5.44
CA ARG A 97 8.78 13.94 -4.41
C ARG A 97 9.16 15.39 -4.64
N LYS A 98 9.40 15.81 -5.91
CA LYS A 98 9.69 17.20 -6.25
C LYS A 98 8.53 18.13 -5.91
N VAL A 99 7.30 17.71 -6.27
CA VAL A 99 6.08 18.48 -6.00
C VAL A 99 5.88 18.65 -4.49
N TYR A 100 5.93 17.58 -3.73
CA TYR A 100 5.77 17.63 -2.27
C TYR A 100 6.87 18.48 -1.59
N LYS A 101 8.13 18.36 -2.06
CA LYS A 101 9.24 19.20 -1.57
C LYS A 101 8.99 20.68 -1.83
N LYS A 102 8.52 21.06 -3.04
CA LYS A 102 8.18 22.45 -3.39
C LYS A 102 7.08 23.01 -2.49
N GLU A 103 6.11 22.17 -2.13
CA GLU A 103 5.02 22.55 -1.24
C GLU A 103 5.39 22.48 0.26
N LYS A 104 6.63 22.14 0.59
CA LYS A 104 7.10 21.95 1.97
C LYS A 104 6.24 20.92 2.74
N ARG A 105 5.72 19.91 2.05
CA ARG A 105 4.91 18.83 2.62
C ARG A 105 5.64 17.50 2.63
N ILE A 106 5.31 16.64 3.60
CA ILE A 106 5.88 15.29 3.69
C ILE A 106 5.07 14.36 2.78
N LEU A 107 5.74 13.74 1.80
CA LEU A 107 5.16 12.70 0.98
C LEU A 107 5.11 11.38 1.75
N LYS A 108 3.89 10.91 2.06
CA LYS A 108 3.61 9.54 2.46
C LYS A 108 2.85 8.89 1.34
N TYR A 109 3.23 7.66 0.98
CA TYR A 109 2.55 6.91 -0.08
C TYR A 109 2.61 5.41 0.13
N ILE A 110 1.63 4.74 -0.41
CA ILE A 110 1.56 3.29 -0.62
C ILE A 110 1.01 3.11 -2.04
N TRP A 111 1.57 2.19 -2.81
CA TRP A 111 1.14 1.97 -4.17
C TRP A 111 1.22 0.51 -4.59
N THR A 112 0.46 0.17 -5.62
CA THR A 112 0.51 -1.09 -6.35
C THR A 112 0.23 -0.84 -7.82
N ALA A 113 0.81 -1.66 -8.69
CA ALA A 113 0.46 -1.67 -10.11
C ALA A 113 -0.39 -2.90 -10.42
N GLU A 114 -1.40 -2.71 -11.23
CA GLU A 114 -2.30 -3.75 -11.72
C GLU A 114 -2.30 -3.74 -13.25
N VAL A 115 -2.21 -4.91 -13.86
CA VAL A 115 -2.45 -5.07 -15.29
C VAL A 115 -3.81 -5.74 -15.44
N GLY A 116 -4.79 -4.98 -15.91
CA GLY A 116 -6.14 -5.48 -16.14
C GLY A 116 -6.19 -6.55 -17.24
N THR A 117 -7.28 -7.31 -17.29
CA THR A 117 -7.49 -8.41 -18.25
C THR A 117 -7.36 -8.01 -19.72
N ARG A 118 -7.51 -6.71 -20.03
CA ARG A 118 -7.32 -6.15 -21.39
C ARG A 118 -5.93 -5.57 -21.62
N GLY A 119 -4.93 -5.94 -20.80
CA GLY A 119 -3.56 -5.45 -20.89
C GLY A 119 -3.37 -3.97 -20.51
N ALA A 120 -4.38 -3.32 -19.96
CA ALA A 120 -4.26 -1.94 -19.48
C ALA A 120 -3.61 -1.93 -18.09
N ALA A 121 -2.46 -1.29 -17.99
CA ALA A 121 -1.82 -1.07 -16.70
C ALA A 121 -2.48 0.11 -15.95
N HIS A 122 -2.64 -0.05 -14.65
CA HIS A 122 -3.10 0.99 -13.72
C HIS A 122 -2.16 1.03 -12.51
N ILE A 123 -1.88 2.24 -12.03
CA ILE A 123 -1.13 2.42 -10.80
C ILE A 123 -2.11 2.98 -9.77
N HIS A 124 -2.34 2.22 -8.70
CA HIS A 124 -3.16 2.63 -7.58
C HIS A 124 -2.26 3.12 -6.46
N MET A 125 -2.55 4.30 -5.93
CA MET A 125 -1.69 4.94 -4.94
C MET A 125 -2.52 5.64 -3.87
N VAL A 126 -2.07 5.52 -2.61
CA VAL A 126 -2.54 6.38 -1.52
C VAL A 126 -1.48 7.45 -1.29
N LEU A 127 -1.90 8.71 -1.23
CA LEU A 127 -1.03 9.87 -1.07
C LEU A 127 -1.45 10.72 0.12
N SER A 128 -0.48 11.28 0.85
CA SER A 128 -0.72 12.31 1.86
C SER A 128 -1.34 13.58 1.23
N PRO A 129 -1.95 14.48 2.02
CA PRO A 129 -2.70 15.62 1.47
C PRO A 129 -1.85 16.59 0.66
N ILE A 130 -2.30 16.92 -0.53
CA ILE A 130 -1.78 17.97 -1.41
C ILE A 130 -2.89 18.40 -2.38
N ASP A 131 -2.72 19.54 -3.07
CA ASP A 131 -3.66 19.98 -4.13
C ASP A 131 -3.76 18.92 -5.24
N ALA A 132 -4.99 18.51 -5.54
CA ALA A 132 -5.32 17.50 -6.54
C ALA A 132 -4.77 17.83 -7.95
N ARG A 133 -4.72 19.12 -8.32
CA ARG A 133 -4.18 19.56 -9.62
C ARG A 133 -2.73 19.16 -9.75
N LYS A 134 -1.92 19.37 -8.71
CA LYS A 134 -0.49 19.03 -8.68
C LYS A 134 -0.22 17.53 -8.83
N ILE A 135 -1.14 16.69 -8.36
CA ILE A 135 -1.06 15.24 -8.59
C ILE A 135 -1.35 14.90 -10.06
N ARG A 136 -2.33 15.59 -10.69
CA ARG A 136 -2.66 15.37 -12.10
C ARG A 136 -1.51 15.77 -13.02
N ASP A 137 -0.85 16.88 -12.72
CA ASP A 137 0.22 17.46 -13.55
C ASP A 137 1.47 16.55 -13.65
N VAL A 138 1.67 15.63 -12.71
CA VAL A 138 2.82 14.71 -12.74
C VAL A 138 2.61 13.48 -13.60
N TRP A 139 1.39 13.24 -14.14
CA TRP A 139 1.07 12.07 -14.94
C TRP A 139 0.83 12.40 -16.41
N PRO A 140 1.85 12.34 -17.28
CA PRO A 140 1.70 12.69 -18.69
C PRO A 140 1.14 11.56 -19.57
N TYR A 141 1.07 10.32 -19.06
CA TYR A 141 0.77 9.12 -19.85
C TYR A 141 -0.72 8.78 -19.93
N GLY A 142 -1.61 9.61 -19.37
CA GLY A 142 -3.03 9.32 -19.44
C GLY A 142 -3.88 10.08 -18.43
N TYR A 143 -4.78 9.35 -17.78
CA TYR A 143 -5.80 9.94 -16.92
C TYR A 143 -5.47 9.70 -15.44
N THR A 144 -5.83 10.66 -14.61
CA THR A 144 -5.67 10.57 -13.15
C THR A 144 -7.03 10.74 -12.49
N THR A 145 -7.49 9.69 -11.81
CA THR A 145 -8.69 9.72 -10.98
C THR A 145 -8.29 9.87 -9.52
N LEU A 146 -8.86 10.86 -8.84
CA LEU A 146 -8.62 11.12 -7.41
C LEU A 146 -9.92 10.96 -6.63
N LYS A 147 -9.84 10.24 -5.53
CA LYS A 147 -10.92 10.10 -4.54
C LYS A 147 -10.37 10.42 -3.16
N PRO A 148 -11.07 11.22 -2.34
CA PRO A 148 -10.65 11.41 -0.95
C PRO A 148 -10.76 10.07 -0.21
N MET A 149 -9.87 9.87 0.74
CA MET A 149 -9.93 8.70 1.61
C MET A 149 -11.15 8.79 2.54
N GLU A 150 -11.63 7.65 3.00
CA GLU A 150 -12.74 7.59 3.96
C GLU A 150 -12.34 8.24 5.30
N ARG A 151 -13.27 9.00 5.90
CA ARG A 151 -13.01 9.71 7.17
C ARG A 151 -13.10 8.81 8.40
N ASN A 152 -13.61 7.58 8.25
CA ASN A 152 -13.76 6.61 9.35
C ASN A 152 -12.42 6.06 9.87
N GLY A 153 -11.35 6.14 9.06
CA GLY A 153 -10.02 5.63 9.41
C GLY A 153 -9.94 4.10 9.40
N GLN A 154 -10.84 3.42 8.67
CA GLN A 154 -10.93 1.96 8.58
C GLN A 154 -10.57 1.49 7.17
N TYR A 155 -9.30 1.27 6.91
CA TYR A 155 -8.79 1.00 5.55
C TYR A 155 -8.52 -0.49 5.27
N ARG A 156 -9.18 -1.42 5.97
CA ARG A 156 -8.96 -2.86 5.76
C ARG A 156 -9.30 -3.31 4.35
N ARG A 157 -10.45 -2.87 3.79
CA ARG A 157 -10.86 -3.22 2.42
C ARG A 157 -9.82 -2.75 1.38
N LEU A 158 -9.28 -1.56 1.60
CA LEU A 158 -8.22 -1.02 0.74
C LEU A 158 -6.93 -1.83 0.87
N ALA A 159 -6.54 -2.24 2.09
CA ALA A 159 -5.40 -3.12 2.31
C ALA A 159 -5.57 -4.49 1.62
N GLU A 160 -6.77 -5.08 1.69
CA GLU A 160 -7.10 -6.34 1.00
C GLU A 160 -6.95 -6.18 -0.53
N TYR A 161 -7.41 -5.05 -1.07
CA TYR A 161 -7.24 -4.73 -2.49
C TYR A 161 -5.76 -4.63 -2.89
N PHE A 162 -4.94 -3.89 -2.13
CA PHE A 162 -3.51 -3.73 -2.43
C PHE A 162 -2.70 -5.04 -2.32
N ILE A 163 -3.10 -5.98 -1.47
CA ILE A 163 -2.41 -7.27 -1.31
C ILE A 163 -2.82 -8.28 -2.38
N LYS A 164 -3.99 -8.12 -2.98
CA LYS A 164 -4.47 -9.01 -4.05
C LYS A 164 -3.63 -8.86 -5.33
N TYR A 165 -3.08 -7.70 -5.60
CA TYR A 165 -2.25 -7.34 -6.76
C TYR A 165 -0.81 -7.08 -6.34
#